data_2d48af1119fb90838f1fdb84804343db
#
_entry.id   2d48af1119fb90838f1fdb84804343db
#
_cell.length_a   1.000
_cell.length_b   1.000
_cell.length_c   1.000
_cell.angle_alpha   90.00
_cell.angle_beta   90.00
_cell.angle_gamma   90.00
#
_symmetry.space_group_name_H-M   'P 1'
#
loop_
_entity.id
_entity.type
_entity.pdbx_description
1 polymer ?
#
loop_
_entity_poly.entity_id
_entity_poly.type
_entity_poly.pdbx_seq_one_letter_code
_entity_poly.pdbx_strand_id
1 'polypeptide(L)'
;MKLLIQQGQLIDPSRTYAGQYDILIENETIAKIAPHITPPEGCTCLNAAGLCVAPGLIDPHVHLRDPGQTEKEDIQTGTAAAAAGGFTAIACMPNTKPAVDTPELVQYVLE
;
A
#
# COMPACT_ATOMS: atom_id res chain seq x y z
N MET A 1 16.81 -3.74 -2.03
CA MET A 1 16.56 -2.30 -2.30
C MET A 1 16.56 -1.56 -0.97
N LYS A 2 17.20 -0.37 -0.90
CA LYS A 2 17.15 0.49 0.29
C LYS A 2 16.48 1.81 -0.08
N LEU A 3 15.49 2.21 0.71
CA LEU A 3 14.78 3.48 0.57
C LEU A 3 14.78 4.21 1.92
N LEU A 4 15.19 5.47 1.93
CA LEU A 4 15.12 6.34 3.10
C LEU A 4 14.12 7.46 2.85
N ILE A 5 13.03 7.47 3.59
CA ILE A 5 12.06 8.57 3.62
C ILE A 5 12.52 9.54 4.71
N GLN A 6 12.75 10.80 4.35
CA GLN A 6 13.33 11.78 5.25
C GLN A 6 12.35 12.91 5.62
N GLN A 7 12.38 13.33 6.89
CA GLN A 7 11.68 14.50 7.43
C GLN A 7 10.16 14.48 7.29
N GLY A 8 9.56 13.29 7.16
CA GLY A 8 8.11 13.14 7.07
C GLY A 8 7.42 13.34 8.43
N GLN A 9 6.26 14.01 8.44
CA GLN A 9 5.38 14.05 9.60
C GLN A 9 4.72 12.66 9.73
N LEU A 10 5.15 11.89 10.72
CA LEU A 10 4.69 10.51 10.85
C LEU A 10 3.28 10.45 11.44
N ILE A 11 2.39 9.76 10.76
CA ILE A 11 1.04 9.42 11.21
C ILE A 11 1.06 7.95 11.64
N ASP A 12 1.27 7.72 12.93
CA ASP A 12 1.33 6.37 13.49
C ASP A 12 0.06 6.07 14.31
N PRO A 13 -0.81 5.16 13.83
CA PRO A 13 -2.02 4.77 14.56
C PRO A 13 -1.73 4.17 15.94
N SER A 14 -0.56 3.56 16.13
CA SER A 14 -0.13 3.01 17.44
C SER A 14 0.26 4.09 18.44
N ARG A 15 0.49 5.32 17.97
CA ARG A 15 0.98 6.48 18.76
C ARG A 15 2.35 6.26 19.39
N THR A 16 3.14 5.32 18.89
CA THR A 16 4.51 5.09 19.33
C THR A 16 5.42 6.21 18.84
N TYR A 17 5.17 6.69 17.61
CA TYR A 17 5.91 7.78 16.99
C TYR A 17 4.99 8.98 16.75
N ALA A 18 5.42 10.18 17.17
CA ALA A 18 4.68 11.42 16.94
C ALA A 18 5.66 12.53 16.56
N GLY A 19 5.48 13.13 15.38
CA GLY A 19 6.32 14.21 14.88
C GLY A 19 7.08 13.83 13.60
N GLN A 20 8.18 14.55 13.36
CA GLN A 20 9.04 14.31 12.20
C GLN A 20 10.04 13.20 12.45
N TYR A 21 10.09 12.25 11.54
CA TYR A 21 11.00 11.11 11.57
C TYR A 21 11.51 10.78 10.18
N ASP A 22 12.68 10.13 10.16
CA ASP A 22 13.19 9.42 9.02
C ASP A 22 12.82 7.93 9.13
N ILE A 23 12.49 7.29 8.00
CA ILE A 23 12.14 5.87 7.93
C ILE A 23 13.06 5.21 6.92
N LEU A 24 13.87 4.27 7.38
CA LEU A 24 14.68 3.41 6.51
C LEU A 24 13.92 2.11 6.21
N ILE A 25 13.75 1.83 4.93
CA ILE A 25 13.14 0.61 4.42
C ILE A 25 14.25 -0.21 3.74
N GLU A 26 14.39 -1.47 4.15
CA GLU A 26 15.29 -2.43 3.54
C GLU A 26 14.53 -3.70 3.21
N ASN A 27 14.64 -4.15 1.96
CA ASN A 27 14.04 -5.40 1.51
C ASN A 27 12.55 -5.53 1.90
N GLU A 28 11.76 -4.47 1.63
CA GLU A 28 10.31 -4.40 1.85
C GLU A 28 9.87 -4.33 3.33
N THR A 29 10.81 -4.17 4.25
CA THR A 29 10.51 -4.02 5.68
C THR A 29 11.04 -2.69 6.22
N ILE A 30 10.36 -2.14 7.24
CA ILE A 30 10.86 -0.97 7.98
C ILE A 30 12.01 -1.44 8.86
N ALA A 31 13.24 -1.08 8.49
CA ALA A 31 14.44 -1.44 9.21
C ALA A 31 14.70 -0.50 10.40
N LYS A 32 14.35 0.79 10.27
CA LYS A 32 14.60 1.79 11.31
C LYS A 32 13.65 2.99 11.18
N ILE A 33 13.21 3.50 12.32
CA ILE A 33 12.55 4.81 12.45
C ILE A 33 13.34 5.61 13.48
N ALA A 34 13.77 6.81 13.11
CA ALA A 34 14.54 7.70 14.01
C ALA A 34 14.34 9.17 13.60
N PRO A 35 14.56 10.14 14.51
CA PRO A 35 14.48 11.58 14.16
C PRO A 35 15.43 11.99 13.03
N HIS A 36 16.55 11.29 12.89
CA HIS A 36 17.50 11.47 11.79
C HIS A 36 18.22 10.16 11.49
N ILE A 37 18.33 9.82 10.20
CA ILE A 37 19.09 8.67 9.71
C ILE A 37 20.05 9.13 8.62
N THR A 38 21.35 8.89 8.82
CA THR A 38 22.34 9.10 7.76
C THR A 38 22.09 8.08 6.64
N PRO A 39 21.92 8.51 5.38
CA PRO A 39 21.66 7.60 4.27
C PRO A 39 22.75 6.51 4.16
N PRO A 40 22.37 5.24 4.19
CA PRO A 40 23.32 4.16 3.91
C PRO A 40 23.81 4.20 2.45
N GLU A 41 24.94 3.58 2.20
CA GLU A 41 25.46 3.44 0.84
C GLU A 41 24.45 2.71 -0.08
N GLY A 42 24.23 3.25 -1.29
CA GLY A 42 23.31 2.71 -2.28
C GLY A 42 21.83 2.92 -1.94
N CYS A 43 21.52 3.83 -1.00
CA CYS A 43 20.14 4.12 -0.61
C CYS A 43 19.51 5.17 -1.53
N THR A 44 18.28 4.93 -1.97
CA THR A 44 17.45 5.97 -2.60
C THR A 44 16.84 6.83 -1.50
N CYS A 45 16.94 8.16 -1.61
CA CYS A 45 16.36 9.08 -0.63
C CYS A 45 15.12 9.77 -1.20
N LEU A 46 14.05 9.80 -0.40
CA LEU A 46 12.82 10.53 -0.68
C LEU A 46 12.65 11.62 0.37
N ASN A 47 12.70 12.89 -0.03
CA ASN A 47 12.42 14.00 0.85
C ASN A 47 10.91 14.15 1.06
N ALA A 48 10.45 13.96 2.28
CA ALA A 48 9.05 14.10 2.69
C ALA A 48 8.82 15.33 3.59
N ALA A 49 9.71 16.31 3.56
CA ALA A 49 9.55 17.53 4.36
C ALA A 49 8.23 18.25 4.01
N GLY A 50 7.42 18.52 5.03
CA GLY A 50 6.09 19.11 4.87
C GLY A 50 4.99 18.14 4.43
N LEU A 51 5.30 16.86 4.26
CA LEU A 51 4.34 15.82 3.92
C LEU A 51 4.04 14.92 5.13
N CYS A 52 2.82 14.35 5.15
CA CYS A 52 2.47 13.28 6.07
C CYS A 52 2.93 11.93 5.50
N VAL A 53 3.50 11.10 6.37
CA VAL A 53 3.86 9.72 6.07
C VAL A 53 3.04 8.81 6.97
N ALA A 54 2.25 7.95 6.38
CA ALA A 54 1.34 7.04 7.08
C ALA A 54 1.48 5.62 6.53
N PRO A 55 1.01 4.59 7.26
CA PRO A 55 0.77 3.28 6.67
C PRO A 55 -0.14 3.40 5.43
N GLY A 56 0.06 2.51 4.46
CA GLY A 56 -0.82 2.45 3.30
C GLY A 56 -2.27 2.22 3.71
N LEU A 57 -3.20 2.80 2.95
CA LEU A 57 -4.62 2.67 3.22
C LEU A 57 -5.10 1.25 2.91
N ILE A 58 -6.12 0.79 3.64
CA ILE A 58 -6.77 -0.50 3.41
C ILE A 58 -8.25 -0.23 3.14
N ASP A 59 -8.76 -0.71 1.99
CA ASP A 59 -10.18 -0.66 1.68
C ASP A 59 -10.79 -2.07 1.79
N PRO A 60 -11.63 -2.32 2.81
CA PRO A 60 -12.22 -3.64 3.03
C PRO A 60 -13.45 -3.92 2.16
N HIS A 61 -13.85 -3.02 1.25
CA HIS A 61 -15.08 -3.18 0.49
C HIS A 61 -15.00 -2.52 -0.90
N VAL A 62 -14.45 -3.23 -1.88
CA VAL A 62 -14.36 -2.75 -3.27
C VAL A 62 -15.04 -3.73 -4.23
N HIS A 63 -15.40 -3.26 -5.43
CA HIS A 63 -15.98 -4.07 -6.48
C HIS A 63 -15.08 -4.02 -7.72
N LEU A 64 -14.29 -5.07 -7.96
CA LEU A 64 -13.40 -5.17 -9.10
C LEU A 64 -14.11 -5.63 -10.40
N ARG A 65 -15.36 -6.14 -10.29
CA ARG A 65 -16.21 -6.52 -11.42
C ARG A 65 -15.70 -7.69 -12.26
N ASP A 66 -14.58 -8.26 -11.90
CA ASP A 66 -13.93 -9.39 -12.56
C ASP A 66 -13.96 -10.62 -11.60
N PRO A 67 -14.42 -11.75 -12.06
CA PRO A 67 -14.87 -12.15 -13.41
C PRO A 67 -16.27 -11.64 -13.79
N GLY A 68 -16.48 -11.49 -15.10
CA GLY A 68 -17.80 -11.45 -15.75
C GLY A 68 -18.46 -10.09 -15.95
N GLN A 69 -17.84 -8.99 -15.52
CA GLN A 69 -18.29 -7.61 -15.80
C GLN A 69 -17.10 -6.71 -16.11
N THR A 70 -16.12 -7.23 -16.83
CA THR A 70 -14.84 -6.56 -17.12
C THR A 70 -14.98 -5.34 -18.02
N GLU A 71 -16.14 -5.16 -18.66
CA GLU A 71 -16.47 -3.91 -19.37
C GLU A 71 -16.67 -2.70 -18.45
N LYS A 72 -16.85 -2.94 -17.15
CA LYS A 72 -17.02 -1.87 -16.15
C LYS A 72 -15.73 -1.59 -15.40
N GLU A 73 -15.05 -2.66 -14.98
CA GLU A 73 -13.80 -2.65 -14.24
C GLU A 73 -13.19 -4.05 -14.31
N ASP A 74 -11.87 -4.14 -14.29
CA ASP A 74 -11.15 -5.39 -14.12
C ASP A 74 -10.17 -5.32 -12.93
N ILE A 75 -9.56 -6.45 -12.59
CA ILE A 75 -8.64 -6.53 -11.45
C ILE A 75 -7.44 -5.60 -11.65
N GLN A 76 -6.89 -5.50 -12.87
CA GLN A 76 -5.70 -4.70 -13.14
C GLN A 76 -5.99 -3.21 -13.02
N THR A 77 -7.07 -2.73 -13.63
CA THR A 77 -7.44 -1.31 -13.61
C THR A 77 -7.92 -0.89 -12.23
N GLY A 78 -8.69 -1.72 -11.54
CA GLY A 78 -9.16 -1.45 -10.18
C GLY A 78 -8.03 -1.42 -9.16
N THR A 79 -7.08 -2.34 -9.24
CA THR A 79 -5.90 -2.34 -8.35
C THR A 79 -4.94 -1.19 -8.65
N ALA A 80 -4.78 -0.82 -9.93
CA ALA A 80 -3.99 0.36 -10.31
C ALA A 80 -4.62 1.66 -9.77
N ALA A 81 -5.95 1.78 -9.84
CA ALA A 81 -6.68 2.92 -9.26
C ALA A 81 -6.52 2.97 -7.74
N ALA A 82 -6.61 1.83 -7.06
CA ALA A 82 -6.38 1.73 -5.62
C ALA A 82 -4.96 2.18 -5.25
N ALA A 83 -3.94 1.67 -5.95
CA ALA A 83 -2.54 2.06 -5.73
C ALA A 83 -2.32 3.57 -5.94
N ALA A 84 -2.91 4.16 -6.99
CA ALA A 84 -2.86 5.60 -7.24
C ALA A 84 -3.52 6.42 -6.13
N GLY A 85 -4.52 5.86 -5.45
CA GLY A 85 -5.18 6.44 -4.28
C GLY A 85 -4.45 6.23 -2.95
N GLY A 86 -3.31 5.51 -2.94
CA GLY A 86 -2.54 5.23 -1.73
C GLY A 86 -3.03 4.00 -0.95
N PHE A 87 -3.88 3.17 -1.55
CA PHE A 87 -4.30 1.91 -0.96
C PHE A 87 -3.26 0.82 -1.25
N THR A 88 -2.81 0.13 -0.21
CA THR A 88 -1.84 -0.96 -0.29
C THR A 88 -2.48 -2.34 -0.12
N ALA A 89 -3.73 -2.37 0.32
CA ALA A 89 -4.54 -3.57 0.38
C ALA A 89 -6.00 -3.24 0.12
N ILE A 90 -6.68 -4.13 -0.60
CA ILE A 90 -8.11 -4.04 -0.86
C ILE A 90 -8.75 -5.42 -0.67
N ALA A 91 -10.00 -5.46 -0.20
CA ALA A 91 -10.79 -6.67 -0.15
C ALA A 91 -11.97 -6.55 -1.12
N CYS A 92 -11.95 -7.34 -2.20
CA CYS A 92 -13.00 -7.29 -3.21
C CYS A 92 -14.23 -8.12 -2.78
N MET A 93 -15.41 -7.60 -3.12
CA MET A 93 -16.67 -8.28 -2.89
C MET A 93 -16.87 -9.41 -3.90
N PRO A 94 -17.43 -10.55 -3.46
CA PRO A 94 -17.57 -11.75 -4.30
C PRO A 94 -18.77 -11.71 -5.26
N ASN A 95 -19.45 -10.58 -5.42
CA ASN A 95 -20.65 -10.43 -6.22
C ASN A 95 -20.35 -10.25 -7.72
N THR A 96 -19.54 -11.11 -8.27
CA THR A 96 -19.12 -11.23 -9.66
C THR A 96 -19.96 -12.27 -10.43
N LYS A 97 -19.63 -12.56 -11.69
CA LYS A 97 -20.27 -13.58 -12.52
C LYS A 97 -19.22 -14.46 -13.21
N PRO A 98 -18.98 -15.68 -12.72
CA PRO A 98 -19.59 -16.30 -11.53
C PRO A 98 -19.23 -15.59 -10.23
N ALA A 99 -20.00 -15.84 -9.16
CA ALA A 99 -19.68 -15.36 -7.84
C ALA A 99 -18.38 -16.02 -7.35
N VAL A 100 -17.53 -15.27 -6.62
CA VAL A 100 -16.28 -15.80 -6.06
C VAL A 100 -16.62 -16.59 -4.79
N ASP A 101 -17.00 -17.87 -4.97
CA ASP A 101 -17.46 -18.78 -3.92
C ASP A 101 -16.74 -20.15 -3.93
N THR A 102 -15.71 -20.30 -4.77
CA THR A 102 -14.87 -21.49 -4.82
C THR A 102 -13.38 -21.15 -4.71
N PRO A 103 -12.53 -22.08 -4.25
CA PRO A 103 -11.10 -21.87 -4.17
C PRO A 103 -10.45 -21.45 -5.49
N GLU A 104 -10.90 -21.99 -6.61
CA GLU A 104 -10.39 -21.71 -7.95
C GLU A 104 -10.66 -20.24 -8.33
N LEU A 105 -11.85 -19.73 -8.01
CA LEU A 105 -12.21 -18.34 -8.27
C LEU A 105 -11.47 -17.37 -7.32
N VAL A 106 -11.21 -17.77 -6.09
CA VAL A 106 -10.34 -17.00 -5.19
C VAL A 106 -8.93 -16.92 -5.76
N GLN A 107 -8.38 -18.05 -6.24
CA GLN A 107 -7.05 -18.08 -6.86
C GLN A 107 -6.99 -17.20 -8.11
N TYR A 108 -8.01 -17.24 -8.96
CA TYR A 108 -8.13 -16.36 -10.13
C TYR A 108 -8.03 -14.87 -9.78
N VAL A 109 -8.65 -14.46 -8.67
CA VAL A 109 -8.60 -13.04 -8.23
C VAL A 109 -7.24 -12.65 -7.69
N LEU A 110 -6.45 -13.60 -7.16
CA LEU A 110 -5.15 -13.35 -6.53
C LEU A 110 -3.97 -13.38 -7.53
N GLU A 111 -4.12 -13.96 -8.71
CA GLU A 111 -3.11 -14.07 -9.77
C GLU A 111 -3.13 -12.87 -10.74
#